data_5a79ae12a27ee5808203eb1d0e043906
#
_entry.id   5a79ae12a27ee5808203eb1d0e043906
#
_cell.length_a   1.000
_cell.length_b   1.000
_cell.length_c   1.000
_cell.angle_alpha   90.00
_cell.angle_beta   90.00
_cell.angle_gamma   90.00
#
_symmetry.space_group_name_H-M   'P 1'
#
loop_
_entity.id
_entity.type
_entity.pdbx_description
1 polymer ?
#
loop_
_entity_poly.entity_id
_entity_poly.type
_entity_poly.pdbx_seq_one_letter_code
_entity_poly.pdbx_strand_id
1 'polypeptide(L)'
;FSKDRLVIMVTHNPKLADKYSSRIIRMHDGKITDDSMPLSDEELKKEREYGKKVASESKKLKKPSMSMRTSFMLSLKNLFTKKGRTTLTAFAGSIGIIGIALILAVSQGTTRYINDVQESALSAYPLTLEASSVEMSSLMAAFMNVSSGGEGHEKDAVYKKAALYDMINAMNNIEERENDLTSFNKYLVEELGIEDSDLKQAVNGVQYSYDLDLQIYTENVDGEVISSNLEEVIWNFLMKYMGIDMSAMSSMANMSPMASMSSSDTSLWQELLPGEKESQVNDLLLNQYELAYGQWPNDYDEIVLILDKNNELDDITLYALGLLSEEDIDKLANAALKDAELEEKEVVSWSYDEIVNRDYKVILNADSYIYDEETGFYIDLREADTGLRYLYDSAMDLKVTGIIRPREDVDVAILRGTIGYTSKLTEYLINKAEESDIIEAQMANPDIDIISGLPFDNATDIMTDDEKEIALKEYL
;
A
#
# COMPACT_ATOMS: atom_id res chain seq x y z
N PHE A 1 33.34 62.94 45.19
CA PHE A 1 31.89 62.95 45.04
C PHE A 1 31.31 64.35 45.33
N SER A 2 31.83 65.09 46.34
CA SER A 2 31.25 66.40 46.74
C SER A 2 31.72 67.56 45.86
N LYS A 3 32.64 67.40 44.94
CA LYS A 3 33.15 68.48 44.07
C LYS A 3 32.18 68.87 42.96
N ASP A 4 31.41 67.87 42.47
CA ASP A 4 30.56 68.07 41.31
C ASP A 4 29.05 67.82 41.60
N ARG A 5 28.70 67.44 42.83
CA ARG A 5 27.33 67.12 43.22
C ARG A 5 26.93 67.53 44.59
N LEU A 6 25.71 67.99 44.82
CA LEU A 6 25.20 68.24 46.15
C LEU A 6 25.08 66.93 46.90
N VAL A 7 25.74 66.80 48.03
CA VAL A 7 25.64 65.65 48.93
C VAL A 7 25.02 66.12 50.23
N ILE A 8 23.83 65.58 50.53
CA ILE A 8 23.13 65.83 51.79
C ILE A 8 23.36 64.60 52.70
N MET A 9 23.94 64.83 53.83
CA MET A 9 24.22 63.83 54.87
C MET A 9 23.34 64.12 56.11
N VAL A 10 22.56 63.16 56.51
CA VAL A 10 21.80 63.23 57.75
C VAL A 10 22.52 62.39 58.79
N THR A 11 22.92 63.01 59.90
CA THR A 11 23.70 62.34 60.96
C THR A 11 23.31 62.88 62.34
N HIS A 12 23.40 62.10 63.35
CA HIS A 12 23.23 62.49 64.75
C HIS A 12 24.60 62.69 65.45
N ASN A 13 25.68 62.41 64.70
CA ASN A 13 27.05 62.59 65.23
C ASN A 13 27.67 63.97 64.86
N PRO A 14 27.81 64.89 65.82
CA PRO A 14 28.26 66.23 65.53
C PRO A 14 29.70 66.28 65.00
N LYS A 15 30.58 65.37 65.42
CA LYS A 15 31.98 65.29 64.94
C LYS A 15 32.07 64.93 63.48
N LEU A 16 31.14 64.10 62.97
CA LEU A 16 31.09 63.74 61.52
C LEU A 16 30.54 64.93 60.72
N ALA A 17 29.54 65.60 61.25
CA ALA A 17 29.01 66.80 60.58
C ALA A 17 30.09 67.88 60.44
N ASP A 18 30.76 68.18 61.51
CA ASP A 18 31.87 69.25 61.50
C ASP A 18 33.06 68.88 60.62
N LYS A 19 33.36 67.60 60.49
CA LYS A 19 34.55 67.17 59.70
C LYS A 19 34.27 67.13 58.16
N TYR A 20 33.10 66.79 57.76
CA TYR A 20 32.79 66.45 56.33
C TYR A 20 31.82 67.38 55.64
N SER A 21 31.10 68.26 56.34
CA SER A 21 30.18 69.20 55.73
C SER A 21 30.68 70.62 55.62
N SER A 22 30.31 71.28 54.51
CA SER A 22 30.55 72.70 54.32
C SER A 22 29.48 73.59 54.90
N ARG A 23 28.28 73.06 55.14
CA ARG A 23 27.16 73.76 55.79
C ARG A 23 26.45 72.75 56.71
N ILE A 24 26.11 73.15 57.90
CA ILE A 24 25.47 72.37 58.92
C ILE A 24 24.16 73.01 59.29
N ILE A 25 23.05 72.31 59.10
CA ILE A 25 21.72 72.73 59.49
C ILE A 25 21.31 71.83 60.64
N ARG A 26 21.13 72.38 61.82
CA ARG A 26 20.68 71.65 63.03
C ARG A 26 19.20 71.71 63.12
N MET A 27 18.60 70.53 63.31
CA MET A 27 17.16 70.40 63.42
C MET A 27 16.81 69.74 64.76
N HIS A 28 15.76 70.26 65.36
CA HIS A 28 15.18 69.71 66.56
C HIS A 28 13.64 69.74 66.42
N ASP A 29 13.00 68.62 66.64
CA ASP A 29 11.52 68.48 66.49
C ASP A 29 10.98 69.02 65.19
N GLY A 30 11.67 68.72 64.09
CA GLY A 30 11.22 69.13 62.73
C GLY A 30 11.43 70.62 62.42
N LYS A 31 12.02 71.40 63.33
CA LYS A 31 12.35 72.82 63.13
C LYS A 31 13.84 73.02 63.01
N ILE A 32 14.27 73.95 62.17
CA ILE A 32 15.66 74.38 62.06
C ILE A 32 15.95 75.25 63.30
N THR A 33 16.92 74.82 64.08
CA THR A 33 17.31 75.52 65.28
C THR A 33 18.56 76.33 65.08
N ASP A 34 19.41 75.91 64.15
CA ASP A 34 20.69 76.62 63.85
C ASP A 34 21.14 76.28 62.40
N ASP A 35 21.67 77.22 61.70
CA ASP A 35 22.27 77.09 60.34
C ASP A 35 23.59 77.83 60.29
N SER A 36 24.64 77.07 59.96
CA SER A 36 26.05 77.62 59.97
C SER A 36 26.23 78.65 58.82
N MET A 37 25.43 78.67 57.82
CA MET A 37 25.48 79.66 56.69
C MET A 37 24.06 80.04 56.30
N PRO A 38 23.34 80.86 57.06
CA PRO A 38 21.96 81.24 56.74
C PRO A 38 21.95 82.14 55.50
N LEU A 39 20.95 81.91 54.62
CA LEU A 39 20.75 82.72 53.45
C LEU A 39 20.15 84.08 53.81
N SER A 40 20.61 85.12 53.14
CA SER A 40 20.04 86.44 53.32
C SER A 40 18.63 86.52 52.71
N ASP A 41 17.84 87.52 53.16
CA ASP A 41 16.49 87.70 52.68
C ASP A 41 16.39 87.97 51.15
N GLU A 42 17.41 88.50 50.58
CA GLU A 42 17.49 88.71 49.10
C GLU A 42 17.79 87.41 48.39
N GLU A 43 18.61 86.55 48.90
CA GLU A 43 18.93 85.23 48.39
C GLU A 43 17.70 84.29 48.53
N LEU A 44 17.00 84.35 49.62
CA LEU A 44 15.72 83.59 49.82
C LEU A 44 14.64 83.97 48.81
N LYS A 45 14.59 85.25 48.42
CA LYS A 45 13.64 85.66 47.39
C LYS A 45 14.03 85.13 46.01
N LYS A 46 15.32 85.19 45.66
CA LYS A 46 15.82 84.65 44.39
C LYS A 46 15.63 83.12 44.30
N GLU A 47 15.91 82.45 45.38
CA GLU A 47 15.68 80.99 45.48
C GLU A 47 14.20 80.60 45.32
N ARG A 48 13.29 81.33 45.95
CA ARG A 48 11.84 81.13 45.78
C ARG A 48 11.33 81.36 44.35
N GLU A 49 11.89 82.38 43.66
CA GLU A 49 11.55 82.63 42.25
C GLU A 49 12.12 81.57 41.34
N TYR A 50 13.36 81.11 41.61
CA TYR A 50 13.99 80.05 40.87
C TYR A 50 13.23 78.72 41.11
N GLY A 51 12.85 78.40 42.32
CA GLY A 51 12.09 77.23 42.66
C GLY A 51 10.73 77.17 41.94
N LYS A 52 10.07 78.34 41.81
CA LYS A 52 8.82 78.45 41.03
C LYS A 52 9.01 78.21 39.51
N LYS A 53 10.11 78.72 38.96
CA LYS A 53 10.51 78.44 37.54
C LYS A 53 10.82 76.97 37.31
N VAL A 54 11.61 76.35 38.11
CA VAL A 54 11.97 74.94 38.04
C VAL A 54 10.75 74.04 38.21
N ALA A 55 9.84 74.38 39.11
CA ALA A 55 8.58 73.64 39.32
C ALA A 55 7.65 73.71 38.11
N SER A 56 7.64 74.83 37.37
CA SER A 56 6.83 75.00 36.15
C SER A 56 7.45 74.26 34.95
N GLU A 57 8.80 74.17 34.87
CA GLU A 57 9.49 73.42 33.83
C GLU A 57 9.51 71.90 34.12
N SER A 58 9.54 71.50 35.38
CA SER A 58 9.49 70.03 35.73
C SER A 58 8.16 69.36 35.38
N LYS A 59 7.07 70.13 35.23
CA LYS A 59 5.80 69.58 34.71
C LYS A 59 5.84 69.18 33.25
N LYS A 60 6.85 69.58 32.48
CA LYS A 60 7.08 69.20 31.08
C LYS A 60 8.06 68.03 30.90
N LEU A 61 8.74 67.58 31.94
CA LEU A 61 9.66 66.46 31.88
C LEU A 61 8.84 65.15 31.83
N LYS A 62 8.91 64.43 30.69
CA LYS A 62 8.37 63.08 30.56
C LYS A 62 8.97 62.25 31.70
N LYS A 63 8.12 61.55 32.45
CA LYS A 63 8.57 60.59 33.48
C LYS A 63 9.58 59.66 32.80
N PRO A 64 10.78 59.46 33.34
CA PRO A 64 11.77 58.57 32.78
C PRO A 64 11.20 57.14 32.82
N SER A 65 10.70 56.66 31.68
CA SER A 65 10.28 55.29 31.56
C SER A 65 11.48 54.48 31.09
N MET A 66 11.73 53.39 31.76
CA MET A 66 12.77 52.46 31.34
C MET A 66 12.44 51.87 29.96
N SER A 67 13.43 51.85 29.07
CA SER A 67 13.29 51.17 27.79
C SER A 67 12.95 49.71 28.05
N MET A 68 12.04 49.17 27.23
CA MET A 68 11.66 47.74 27.28
C MET A 68 12.89 46.81 27.25
N ARG A 69 13.87 47.16 26.43
CA ARG A 69 15.14 46.42 26.35
C ARG A 69 15.94 46.47 27.66
N THR A 70 15.97 47.62 28.33
CA THR A 70 16.65 47.76 29.63
C THR A 70 15.91 47.03 30.74
N SER A 71 14.56 47.07 30.77
CA SER A 71 13.75 46.31 31.69
C SER A 71 13.94 44.81 31.53
N PHE A 72 13.95 44.33 30.29
CA PHE A 72 14.17 42.92 29.97
C PHE A 72 15.56 42.47 30.40
N MET A 73 16.61 43.25 30.06
CA MET A 73 18.00 42.94 30.45
C MET A 73 18.20 42.95 31.97
N LEU A 74 17.52 43.86 32.67
CA LEU A 74 17.59 43.92 34.14
C LEU A 74 16.87 42.70 34.76
N SER A 75 15.72 42.33 34.24
CA SER A 75 14.99 41.12 34.68
C SER A 75 15.84 39.88 34.44
N LEU A 76 16.43 39.74 33.26
CA LEU A 76 17.31 38.64 32.92
C LEU A 76 18.51 38.55 33.84
N LYS A 77 19.18 39.71 34.13
CA LYS A 77 20.28 39.78 35.07
C LYS A 77 19.88 39.37 36.50
N ASN A 78 18.67 39.74 36.92
CA ASN A 78 18.13 39.33 38.21
C ASN A 78 17.88 37.80 38.28
N LEU A 79 17.40 37.19 37.19
CA LEU A 79 17.28 35.73 37.11
C LEU A 79 18.63 35.04 37.26
N PHE A 80 19.66 35.56 36.61
CA PHE A 80 21.02 35.02 36.71
C PHE A 80 21.70 35.26 38.06
N THR A 81 21.23 36.20 38.88
CA THR A 81 21.79 36.46 40.22
C THR A 81 21.45 35.34 41.23
N LYS A 82 20.28 34.69 41.03
CA LYS A 82 19.82 33.60 41.89
C LYS A 82 19.73 32.28 41.16
N LYS A 83 20.82 31.89 40.46
CA LYS A 83 20.88 30.74 39.53
C LYS A 83 20.22 29.47 40.05
N GLY A 84 20.53 29.05 41.27
CA GLY A 84 19.98 27.79 41.81
C GLY A 84 18.44 27.79 41.94
N ARG A 85 17.87 28.89 42.44
CA ARG A 85 16.40 28.99 42.57
C ARG A 85 15.71 29.09 41.22
N THR A 86 16.27 29.88 40.31
CA THR A 86 15.74 30.07 38.94
C THR A 86 15.79 28.77 38.16
N THR A 87 16.90 28.03 38.23
CA THR A 87 17.00 26.71 37.57
C THR A 87 16.03 25.70 38.14
N LEU A 88 15.90 25.65 39.49
CA LEU A 88 14.96 24.70 40.11
C LEU A 88 13.50 25.00 39.73
N THR A 89 13.11 26.29 39.73
CA THR A 89 11.75 26.70 39.32
C THR A 89 11.50 26.45 37.86
N ALA A 90 12.47 26.75 36.98
CA ALA A 90 12.38 26.46 35.54
C ALA A 90 12.29 24.96 35.27
N PHE A 91 13.09 24.15 35.98
CA PHE A 91 13.06 22.69 35.88
C PHE A 91 11.70 22.12 36.34
N ALA A 92 11.18 22.59 37.47
CA ALA A 92 9.88 22.16 37.96
C ALA A 92 8.75 22.53 37.01
N GLY A 93 8.79 23.72 36.38
CA GLY A 93 7.83 24.14 35.36
C GLY A 93 7.96 23.36 34.04
N SER A 94 9.20 23.05 33.63
CA SER A 94 9.47 22.34 32.39
C SER A 94 9.02 20.87 32.43
N ILE A 95 9.02 20.22 33.59
CA ILE A 95 8.54 18.83 33.76
C ILE A 95 7.08 18.70 33.28
N GLY A 96 6.22 19.65 33.66
CA GLY A 96 4.83 19.65 33.22
C GLY A 96 4.68 19.81 31.70
N ILE A 97 5.44 20.72 31.11
CA ILE A 97 5.42 20.96 29.66
C ILE A 97 5.96 19.75 28.89
N ILE A 98 7.08 19.18 29.37
CA ILE A 98 7.67 17.97 28.78
C ILE A 98 6.69 16.81 28.88
N GLY A 99 6.02 16.62 30.01
CA GLY A 99 5.01 15.58 30.20
C GLY A 99 3.85 15.69 29.20
N ILE A 100 3.30 16.89 29.05
CA ILE A 100 2.22 17.14 28.08
C ILE A 100 2.72 16.94 26.63
N ALA A 101 3.89 17.47 26.30
CA ALA A 101 4.48 17.33 24.98
C ALA A 101 4.73 15.85 24.63
N LEU A 102 5.22 15.07 25.59
CA LEU A 102 5.47 13.64 25.41
C LEU A 102 4.17 12.86 25.22
N ILE A 103 3.13 13.14 26.00
CA ILE A 103 1.81 12.52 25.84
C ILE A 103 1.23 12.85 24.46
N LEU A 104 1.28 14.11 24.03
CA LEU A 104 0.80 14.53 22.71
C LEU A 104 1.61 13.87 21.59
N ALA A 105 2.93 13.82 21.71
CA ALA A 105 3.79 13.18 20.70
C ALA A 105 3.50 11.68 20.59
N VAL A 106 3.38 10.97 21.72
CA VAL A 106 3.03 9.55 21.73
C VAL A 106 1.62 9.34 21.15
N SER A 107 0.63 10.15 21.58
CA SER A 107 -0.73 10.06 21.08
C SER A 107 -0.81 10.28 19.57
N GLN A 108 -0.15 11.32 19.04
CA GLN A 108 -0.12 11.58 17.60
C GLN A 108 0.64 10.50 16.83
N GLY A 109 1.77 10.03 17.40
CA GLY A 109 2.55 8.94 16.79
C GLY A 109 1.73 7.65 16.71
N THR A 110 1.05 7.28 17.81
CA THR A 110 0.19 6.10 17.83
C THR A 110 -1.00 6.23 16.87
N THR A 111 -1.64 7.41 16.81
CA THR A 111 -2.74 7.62 15.87
C THR A 111 -2.29 7.51 14.42
N ARG A 112 -1.14 8.09 14.07
CA ARG A 112 -0.57 7.93 12.73
C ARG A 112 -0.27 6.47 12.42
N TYR A 113 0.43 5.79 13.31
CA TYR A 113 0.74 4.38 13.14
C TYR A 113 -0.51 3.51 12.93
N ILE A 114 -1.57 3.74 13.73
CA ILE A 114 -2.85 3.03 13.57
C ILE A 114 -3.47 3.33 12.20
N ASN A 115 -3.46 4.60 11.78
CA ASN A 115 -4.00 4.98 10.47
C ASN A 115 -3.19 4.34 9.32
N ASP A 116 -1.87 4.36 9.40
CA ASP A 116 -0.98 3.77 8.41
C ASP A 116 -1.19 2.25 8.31
N VAL A 117 -1.32 1.55 9.46
CA VAL A 117 -1.63 0.12 9.49
C VAL A 117 -3.03 -0.18 8.93
N GLN A 118 -4.03 0.64 9.27
CA GLN A 118 -5.37 0.48 8.73
C GLN A 118 -5.41 0.73 7.21
N GLU A 119 -4.75 1.76 6.73
CA GLU A 119 -4.65 2.06 5.30
C GLU A 119 -3.95 0.94 4.55
N SER A 120 -2.82 0.47 5.04
CA SER A 120 -2.09 -0.66 4.47
C SER A 120 -2.94 -1.95 4.45
N ALA A 121 -3.64 -2.25 5.55
CA ALA A 121 -4.50 -3.42 5.63
C ALA A 121 -5.70 -3.34 4.67
N LEU A 122 -6.39 -2.20 4.62
CA LEU A 122 -7.54 -2.00 3.72
C LEU A 122 -7.11 -2.02 2.24
N SER A 123 -5.93 -1.49 1.94
CA SER A 123 -5.39 -1.47 0.58
C SER A 123 -4.94 -2.86 0.11
N ALA A 124 -4.45 -3.69 1.03
CA ALA A 124 -4.02 -5.06 0.72
C ALA A 124 -5.20 -6.03 0.51
N TYR A 125 -6.41 -5.67 1.00
CA TYR A 125 -7.62 -6.47 0.86
C TYR A 125 -8.71 -5.64 0.18
N PRO A 126 -8.66 -5.50 -1.15
CA PRO A 126 -9.67 -4.75 -1.90
C PRO A 126 -11.03 -5.42 -1.80
N LEU A 127 -12.10 -4.65 -1.94
CA LEU A 127 -13.44 -5.18 -2.12
C LEU A 127 -13.58 -5.67 -3.57
N THR A 128 -13.79 -6.96 -3.73
CA THR A 128 -14.02 -7.60 -5.04
C THR A 128 -15.52 -7.80 -5.25
N LEU A 129 -16.00 -7.47 -6.44
CA LEU A 129 -17.35 -7.75 -6.89
C LEU A 129 -17.25 -8.60 -8.14
N GLU A 130 -17.69 -9.83 -8.05
CA GLU A 130 -17.65 -10.80 -9.13
C GLU A 130 -18.98 -10.80 -9.90
N ALA A 131 -18.96 -11.21 -11.17
CA ALA A 131 -20.15 -11.32 -12.01
C ALA A 131 -21.12 -12.35 -11.44
N SER A 132 -20.61 -13.44 -10.92
CA SER A 132 -21.40 -14.45 -10.22
C SER A 132 -20.85 -14.68 -8.81
N SER A 133 -21.69 -15.04 -7.89
CA SER A 133 -21.32 -15.43 -6.54
C SER A 133 -21.98 -16.73 -6.16
N VAL A 134 -21.18 -17.64 -5.64
CA VAL A 134 -21.66 -18.95 -5.18
C VAL A 134 -22.00 -18.89 -3.70
N GLU A 135 -23.23 -19.28 -3.34
CA GLU A 135 -23.62 -19.35 -1.94
C GLU A 135 -23.03 -20.58 -1.25
N MET A 136 -21.87 -20.38 -0.60
CA MET A 136 -21.14 -21.44 0.12
C MET A 136 -21.76 -21.82 1.48
N SER A 137 -22.79 -21.11 1.92
CA SER A 137 -23.35 -21.30 3.27
C SER A 137 -23.95 -22.70 3.48
N SER A 138 -24.59 -23.25 2.47
CA SER A 138 -25.18 -24.60 2.49
C SER A 138 -24.10 -25.69 2.51
N LEU A 139 -23.07 -25.52 1.72
CA LEU A 139 -21.89 -26.41 1.68
C LEU A 139 -21.13 -26.41 3.02
N MET A 140 -20.87 -25.20 3.55
CA MET A 140 -20.22 -25.03 4.85
C MET A 140 -21.03 -25.63 6.00
N ALA A 141 -22.38 -25.49 5.95
CA ALA A 141 -23.29 -26.11 6.90
C ALA A 141 -23.26 -27.63 6.80
N ALA A 142 -23.18 -28.21 5.57
CA ALA A 142 -23.05 -29.64 5.37
C ALA A 142 -21.71 -30.17 5.93
N PHE A 143 -20.59 -29.51 5.66
CA PHE A 143 -19.30 -29.87 6.25
C PHE A 143 -19.28 -29.74 7.78
N MET A 144 -19.87 -28.69 8.35
CA MET A 144 -20.00 -28.55 9.80
C MET A 144 -20.89 -29.63 10.41
N ASN A 145 -21.97 -30.02 9.75
CA ASN A 145 -22.83 -31.13 10.19
C ASN A 145 -22.12 -32.48 10.12
N VAL A 146 -21.21 -32.69 9.17
CA VAL A 146 -20.35 -33.87 9.14
C VAL A 146 -19.41 -33.91 10.35
N SER A 147 -18.88 -32.77 10.74
CA SER A 147 -17.92 -32.61 11.86
C SER A 147 -18.58 -32.49 13.23
N SER A 148 -19.75 -31.87 13.34
CA SER A 148 -20.50 -31.75 14.59
C SER A 148 -21.39 -32.97 14.81
N GLY A 149 -21.49 -33.46 16.03
CA GLY A 149 -22.26 -34.65 16.37
C GLY A 149 -23.72 -34.56 15.92
N GLY A 150 -24.23 -35.62 15.33
CA GLY A 150 -25.62 -35.74 14.89
C GLY A 150 -26.64 -35.63 16.06
N GLU A 151 -27.91 -35.65 15.69
CA GLU A 151 -29.02 -35.66 16.64
C GLU A 151 -28.81 -36.73 17.73
N GLY A 152 -29.13 -36.37 18.96
CA GLY A 152 -28.86 -37.20 20.11
C GLY A 152 -29.70 -38.50 20.08
N HIS A 153 -29.03 -39.61 19.75
CA HIS A 153 -29.59 -40.94 19.96
C HIS A 153 -29.11 -41.51 21.28
N GLU A 154 -29.76 -42.57 21.76
CA GLU A 154 -29.25 -43.42 22.80
C GLU A 154 -27.93 -44.05 22.33
N LYS A 155 -26.93 -44.14 23.20
CA LYS A 155 -25.57 -44.61 22.82
C LYS A 155 -25.45 -46.14 22.99
N ASP A 156 -26.45 -46.87 22.54
CA ASP A 156 -26.58 -48.33 22.70
C ASP A 156 -26.28 -49.13 21.45
N ALA A 157 -26.12 -48.44 20.29
CA ALA A 157 -25.83 -49.05 19.00
C ALA A 157 -24.98 -48.11 18.12
N VAL A 158 -24.53 -48.62 16.95
CA VAL A 158 -23.89 -47.81 15.92
C VAL A 158 -24.97 -47.30 14.95
N TYR A 159 -25.09 -45.98 14.87
CA TYR A 159 -26.10 -45.33 14.00
C TYR A 159 -25.46 -44.78 12.74
N LYS A 160 -26.18 -44.88 11.63
CA LYS A 160 -25.75 -44.36 10.34
C LYS A 160 -25.98 -42.85 10.30
N LYS A 161 -24.95 -42.09 9.95
CA LYS A 161 -25.02 -40.66 9.65
C LYS A 161 -25.06 -40.48 8.12
N ALA A 162 -26.02 -39.73 7.59
CA ALA A 162 -26.17 -39.51 6.16
C ALA A 162 -25.24 -38.44 5.57
N ALA A 163 -24.00 -38.36 6.10
CA ALA A 163 -23.02 -37.31 5.77
C ALA A 163 -22.74 -37.20 4.26
N LEU A 164 -22.64 -38.33 3.56
CA LEU A 164 -22.38 -38.34 2.12
C LEU A 164 -23.59 -37.78 1.34
N TYR A 165 -24.81 -38.17 1.74
CA TYR A 165 -26.04 -37.67 1.12
C TYR A 165 -26.15 -36.14 1.33
N ASP A 166 -25.96 -35.66 2.54
CA ASP A 166 -26.03 -34.23 2.87
C ASP A 166 -24.99 -33.43 2.10
N MET A 167 -23.77 -33.98 1.94
CA MET A 167 -22.70 -33.36 1.17
C MET A 167 -23.02 -33.27 -0.32
N ILE A 168 -23.45 -34.41 -0.94
CA ILE A 168 -23.83 -34.42 -2.36
C ILE A 168 -25.04 -33.52 -2.60
N ASN A 169 -26.04 -33.55 -1.70
CA ASN A 169 -27.21 -32.71 -1.82
C ASN A 169 -26.87 -31.21 -1.66
N ALA A 170 -25.91 -30.85 -0.78
CA ALA A 170 -25.44 -29.51 -0.67
C ALA A 170 -24.67 -29.06 -1.93
N MET A 171 -23.87 -29.92 -2.53
CA MET A 171 -23.19 -29.64 -3.81
C MET A 171 -24.17 -29.47 -4.96
N ASN A 172 -25.24 -30.30 -5.05
CA ASN A 172 -26.27 -30.19 -6.09
C ASN A 172 -27.19 -28.98 -5.92
N ASN A 173 -27.24 -28.39 -4.72
CA ASN A 173 -28.08 -27.22 -4.41
C ASN A 173 -27.23 -25.93 -4.21
N ILE A 174 -26.05 -25.89 -4.80
CA ILE A 174 -25.27 -24.65 -4.86
C ILE A 174 -26.02 -23.69 -5.78
N GLU A 175 -26.52 -22.60 -5.21
CA GLU A 175 -27.16 -21.54 -6.00
C GLU A 175 -26.07 -20.55 -6.42
N GLU A 176 -25.86 -20.43 -7.71
CA GLU A 176 -25.11 -19.35 -8.31
C GLU A 176 -26.01 -18.13 -8.44
N ARG A 177 -25.59 -17.01 -7.90
CA ARG A 177 -26.28 -15.72 -8.00
C ARG A 177 -25.52 -14.81 -8.92
N GLU A 178 -26.14 -14.39 -9.98
CA GLU A 178 -25.59 -13.37 -10.87
C GLU A 178 -25.74 -11.96 -10.25
N ASN A 179 -24.66 -11.18 -10.30
CA ASN A 179 -24.63 -9.80 -9.87
C ASN A 179 -24.84 -8.88 -11.09
N ASP A 180 -25.73 -7.89 -10.97
CA ASP A 180 -25.91 -6.87 -12.00
C ASP A 180 -24.75 -5.85 -11.97
N LEU A 181 -23.59 -6.28 -12.45
CA LEU A 181 -22.40 -5.44 -12.52
C LEU A 181 -22.60 -4.27 -13.49
N THR A 182 -23.43 -4.41 -14.51
CA THR A 182 -23.69 -3.33 -15.48
C THR A 182 -24.38 -2.15 -14.82
N SER A 183 -25.44 -2.38 -14.06
CA SER A 183 -26.14 -1.33 -13.32
C SER A 183 -25.27 -0.76 -12.19
N PHE A 184 -24.52 -1.63 -11.52
CA PHE A 184 -23.59 -1.20 -10.47
C PHE A 184 -22.47 -0.31 -11.01
N ASN A 185 -21.83 -0.70 -12.11
CA ASN A 185 -20.79 0.10 -12.74
C ASN A 185 -21.29 1.48 -13.17
N LYS A 186 -22.50 1.55 -13.73
CA LYS A 186 -23.11 2.83 -14.09
C LYS A 186 -23.28 3.73 -12.87
N TYR A 187 -23.79 3.19 -11.76
CA TYR A 187 -23.92 3.91 -10.50
C TYR A 187 -22.53 4.36 -9.96
N LEU A 188 -21.55 3.45 -9.98
CA LEU A 188 -20.19 3.73 -9.53
C LEU A 188 -19.55 4.88 -10.30
N VAL A 189 -19.65 4.86 -11.63
CA VAL A 189 -19.10 5.93 -12.49
C VAL A 189 -19.80 7.26 -12.25
N GLU A 190 -21.15 7.26 -12.09
CA GLU A 190 -21.91 8.48 -11.77
C GLU A 190 -21.48 9.08 -10.42
N GLU A 191 -21.37 8.26 -9.36
CA GLU A 191 -20.97 8.69 -8.02
C GLU A 191 -19.51 9.18 -7.95
N LEU A 192 -18.59 8.48 -8.59
CA LEU A 192 -17.18 8.90 -8.66
C LEU A 192 -16.98 10.19 -9.47
N GLY A 193 -17.92 10.53 -10.36
CA GLY A 193 -17.96 11.81 -11.09
C GLY A 193 -18.34 13.01 -10.23
N ILE A 194 -18.95 12.81 -9.06
CA ILE A 194 -19.37 13.87 -8.14
C ILE A 194 -18.22 14.23 -7.19
N GLU A 195 -17.77 15.50 -7.20
CA GLU A 195 -16.60 15.92 -6.39
C GLU A 195 -16.76 15.73 -4.88
N ASP A 196 -17.97 15.93 -4.35
CA ASP A 196 -18.26 15.83 -2.91
C ASP A 196 -18.94 14.49 -2.54
N SER A 197 -18.88 13.47 -3.40
CA SER A 197 -19.43 12.14 -3.09
C SER A 197 -18.64 11.47 -1.97
N ASP A 198 -19.37 10.89 -1.01
CA ASP A 198 -18.77 10.07 0.06
C ASP A 198 -18.00 8.88 -0.52
N LEU A 199 -18.50 8.31 -1.63
CA LEU A 199 -17.86 7.19 -2.30
C LEU A 199 -16.51 7.59 -2.91
N LYS A 200 -16.43 8.74 -3.57
CA LYS A 200 -15.18 9.27 -4.13
C LYS A 200 -14.12 9.52 -3.05
N GLN A 201 -14.55 9.94 -1.86
CA GLN A 201 -13.63 10.17 -0.74
C GLN A 201 -13.17 8.87 -0.07
N ALA A 202 -13.95 7.79 -0.20
CA ALA A 202 -13.68 6.49 0.42
C ALA A 202 -12.90 5.53 -0.50
N VAL A 203 -12.87 5.76 -1.82
CA VAL A 203 -12.27 4.86 -2.82
C VAL A 203 -10.99 5.48 -3.37
N ASN A 204 -9.88 4.77 -3.22
CA ASN A 204 -8.57 5.18 -3.75
C ASN A 204 -8.36 4.80 -5.22
N GLY A 205 -9.09 3.81 -5.71
CA GLY A 205 -9.01 3.37 -7.10
C GLY A 205 -10.03 2.28 -7.40
N VAL A 206 -10.33 2.11 -8.67
CA VAL A 206 -11.20 1.05 -9.18
C VAL A 206 -10.44 0.33 -10.26
N GLN A 207 -10.40 -0.98 -10.16
CA GLN A 207 -9.81 -1.85 -11.17
C GLN A 207 -10.92 -2.73 -11.75
N TYR A 208 -10.98 -2.79 -13.07
CA TYR A 208 -11.83 -3.72 -13.80
C TYR A 208 -11.00 -4.92 -14.20
N SER A 209 -11.38 -6.10 -13.75
CA SER A 209 -10.76 -7.34 -14.18
C SER A 209 -11.65 -8.05 -15.19
N TYR A 210 -11.04 -8.59 -16.20
CA TYR A 210 -11.66 -9.36 -17.25
C TYR A 210 -11.17 -10.81 -17.15
N ASP A 211 -12.00 -11.76 -17.54
CA ASP A 211 -11.60 -13.17 -17.65
C ASP A 211 -10.73 -13.32 -18.92
N LEU A 212 -9.51 -12.81 -18.84
CA LEU A 212 -8.55 -12.78 -19.93
C LEU A 212 -7.44 -13.78 -19.64
N ASP A 213 -7.35 -14.81 -20.46
CA ASP A 213 -6.26 -15.78 -20.42
C ASP A 213 -5.00 -15.18 -21.09
N LEU A 214 -4.06 -14.71 -20.26
CA LEU A 214 -2.80 -14.11 -20.70
C LEU A 214 -1.81 -15.22 -21.10
N GLN A 215 -1.68 -15.47 -22.40
CA GLN A 215 -0.73 -16.42 -22.96
C GLN A 215 0.63 -15.74 -23.15
N ILE A 216 1.45 -15.74 -22.10
CA ILE A 216 2.78 -15.11 -22.11
C ILE A 216 3.86 -16.18 -22.07
N TYR A 217 4.83 -16.03 -22.96
CA TYR A 217 5.94 -16.97 -23.15
C TYR A 217 7.28 -16.24 -23.07
N THR A 218 8.30 -16.99 -22.68
CA THR A 218 9.69 -16.55 -22.69
C THR A 218 10.60 -17.69 -23.10
N GLU A 219 11.84 -17.39 -23.46
CA GLU A 219 12.87 -18.41 -23.64
C GLU A 219 13.56 -18.68 -22.31
N ASN A 220 13.73 -19.96 -21.97
CA ASN A 220 14.55 -20.35 -20.83
C ASN A 220 16.05 -20.22 -21.14
N VAL A 221 16.92 -20.55 -20.19
CA VAL A 221 18.37 -20.49 -20.34
C VAL A 221 18.93 -21.47 -21.41
N ASP A 222 18.15 -22.48 -21.77
CA ASP A 222 18.50 -23.48 -22.80
C ASP A 222 17.98 -23.09 -24.19
N GLY A 223 17.22 -21.99 -24.30
CA GLY A 223 16.63 -21.48 -25.54
C GLY A 223 15.31 -22.15 -25.95
N GLU A 224 14.67 -22.84 -25.01
CA GLU A 224 13.34 -23.42 -25.21
C GLU A 224 12.27 -22.39 -24.87
N VAL A 225 11.19 -22.37 -25.66
CA VAL A 225 10.03 -21.52 -25.39
C VAL A 225 9.19 -22.17 -24.29
N ILE A 226 9.03 -21.48 -23.19
CA ILE A 226 8.25 -21.92 -22.03
C ILE A 226 7.11 -20.94 -21.75
N SER A 227 6.02 -21.47 -21.24
CA SER A 227 4.92 -20.65 -20.73
C SER A 227 5.35 -19.92 -19.44
N SER A 228 5.14 -18.61 -19.41
CA SER A 228 5.37 -17.78 -18.23
C SER A 228 4.10 -17.72 -17.36
N ASN A 229 3.54 -18.91 -17.07
CA ASN A 229 2.35 -19.11 -16.27
C ASN A 229 2.68 -19.97 -15.05
N LEU A 230 2.62 -19.36 -13.87
CA LEU A 230 2.99 -20.04 -12.62
C LEU A 230 2.05 -21.22 -12.30
N GLU A 231 0.78 -21.10 -12.61
CA GLU A 231 -0.20 -22.16 -12.38
C GLU A 231 0.14 -23.38 -13.25
N GLU A 232 0.40 -23.19 -14.52
CA GLU A 232 0.79 -24.25 -15.44
C GLU A 232 2.11 -24.91 -15.01
N VAL A 233 3.10 -24.13 -14.59
CA VAL A 233 4.37 -24.64 -14.06
C VAL A 233 4.14 -25.49 -12.82
N ILE A 234 3.32 -25.05 -11.87
CA ILE A 234 2.99 -25.82 -10.66
C ILE A 234 2.25 -27.11 -11.03
N TRP A 235 1.30 -27.08 -11.95
CA TRP A 235 0.58 -28.26 -12.42
C TRP A 235 1.50 -29.29 -13.08
N ASN A 236 2.36 -28.85 -13.97
CA ASN A 236 3.36 -29.70 -14.62
C ASN A 236 4.32 -30.34 -13.60
N PHE A 237 4.72 -29.56 -12.57
CA PHE A 237 5.52 -30.06 -11.46
C PHE A 237 4.79 -31.14 -10.67
N LEU A 238 3.53 -30.92 -10.29
CA LEU A 238 2.72 -31.88 -9.53
C LEU A 238 2.50 -33.17 -10.31
N MET A 239 2.20 -33.08 -11.61
CA MET A 239 2.08 -34.24 -12.49
C MET A 239 3.41 -35.01 -12.60
N LYS A 240 4.49 -34.32 -12.90
CA LYS A 240 5.80 -34.92 -13.16
C LYS A 240 6.37 -35.65 -11.94
N TYR A 241 6.30 -35.04 -10.75
CA TYR A 241 6.99 -35.53 -9.56
C TYR A 241 6.08 -36.24 -8.56
N MET A 242 4.81 -35.89 -8.48
CA MET A 242 3.88 -36.51 -7.52
C MET A 242 2.92 -37.47 -8.18
N GLY A 243 2.91 -37.57 -9.51
CA GLY A 243 2.01 -38.45 -10.26
C GLY A 243 0.52 -38.11 -10.07
N ILE A 244 0.22 -36.86 -9.72
CA ILE A 244 -1.14 -36.40 -9.54
C ILE A 244 -1.66 -35.98 -10.91
N ASP A 245 -2.50 -36.82 -11.52
CA ASP A 245 -3.20 -36.46 -12.75
C ASP A 245 -4.39 -35.55 -12.40
N MET A 246 -4.23 -34.27 -12.69
CA MET A 246 -5.24 -33.25 -12.38
C MET A 246 -6.24 -33.05 -13.53
N SER A 247 -6.07 -33.70 -14.69
CA SER A 247 -7.06 -33.64 -15.78
C SER A 247 -8.43 -34.17 -15.31
N ALA A 248 -8.41 -35.17 -14.41
CA ALA A 248 -9.60 -35.64 -13.74
C ALA A 248 -10.12 -34.68 -12.65
N MET A 249 -9.24 -33.82 -12.08
CA MET A 249 -9.66 -32.79 -11.10
C MET A 249 -10.09 -31.48 -11.77
N SER A 250 -9.55 -31.12 -12.93
CA SER A 250 -9.99 -29.92 -13.65
C SER A 250 -11.45 -30.04 -14.11
N SER A 251 -11.87 -31.23 -14.54
CA SER A 251 -13.30 -31.49 -14.78
C SER A 251 -14.17 -31.45 -13.51
N MET A 252 -13.57 -31.70 -12.33
CA MET A 252 -14.22 -31.50 -11.02
C MET A 252 -14.03 -30.06 -10.51
N ALA A 253 -12.98 -29.35 -10.92
CA ALA A 253 -12.72 -27.97 -10.55
C ALA A 253 -13.72 -27.01 -11.20
N ASN A 254 -14.10 -27.25 -12.44
CA ASN A 254 -15.22 -26.53 -13.08
C ASN A 254 -16.58 -26.79 -12.39
N MET A 255 -16.67 -27.84 -11.56
CA MET A 255 -17.84 -28.14 -10.70
C MET A 255 -17.59 -27.77 -9.23
N SER A 256 -16.41 -27.28 -8.86
CA SER A 256 -16.05 -27.01 -7.46
C SER A 256 -15.90 -25.51 -7.20
N PRO A 257 -16.70 -24.95 -6.29
CA PRO A 257 -16.56 -23.57 -5.83
C PRO A 257 -15.19 -23.26 -5.18
N MET A 258 -14.36 -24.30 -4.96
CA MET A 258 -12.99 -24.13 -4.44
C MET A 258 -11.99 -23.69 -5.52
N ALA A 259 -12.29 -23.87 -6.79
CA ALA A 259 -11.41 -23.43 -7.87
C ALA A 259 -11.34 -21.90 -7.98
N SER A 260 -12.46 -21.22 -7.75
CA SER A 260 -12.50 -19.74 -7.73
C SER A 260 -11.75 -19.12 -6.56
N MET A 261 -11.48 -19.87 -5.48
CA MET A 261 -10.68 -19.38 -4.35
C MET A 261 -9.16 -19.49 -4.56
N SER A 262 -8.71 -20.33 -5.49
CA SER A 262 -7.28 -20.55 -5.73
C SER A 262 -6.71 -19.72 -6.89
N SER A 263 -7.55 -19.27 -7.81
CA SER A 263 -7.11 -18.64 -9.06
C SER A 263 -6.61 -17.20 -8.94
N SER A 264 -6.97 -16.47 -7.87
CA SER A 264 -6.59 -15.07 -7.75
C SER A 264 -5.27 -14.80 -6.98
N ASP A 265 -4.76 -15.79 -6.23
CA ASP A 265 -3.63 -15.59 -5.32
C ASP A 265 -2.27 -16.09 -5.88
N THR A 266 -2.25 -16.80 -7.01
CA THR A 266 -1.04 -17.43 -7.57
C THR A 266 -0.66 -16.92 -8.96
N SER A 267 -1.29 -15.88 -9.46
CA SER A 267 -0.94 -15.34 -10.79
C SER A 267 0.43 -14.66 -10.77
N LEU A 268 1.32 -15.07 -11.69
CA LEU A 268 2.60 -14.42 -11.92
C LEU A 268 2.41 -12.98 -12.44
N TRP A 269 1.42 -12.80 -13.30
CA TRP A 269 1.11 -11.56 -13.99
C TRP A 269 -0.05 -10.85 -13.31
N GLN A 270 0.13 -9.59 -12.95
CA GLN A 270 -0.89 -8.79 -12.28
C GLN A 270 -1.02 -7.43 -12.95
N GLU A 271 -2.27 -7.05 -13.25
CA GLU A 271 -2.56 -5.70 -13.68
C GLU A 271 -2.36 -4.72 -12.52
N LEU A 272 -1.60 -3.66 -12.77
CA LEU A 272 -1.37 -2.58 -11.81
C LEU A 272 -2.64 -1.73 -11.69
N LEU A 273 -2.98 -1.36 -10.45
CA LEU A 273 -4.11 -0.46 -10.22
C LEU A 273 -3.92 0.82 -11.04
N PRO A 274 -4.87 1.16 -11.92
CA PRO A 274 -4.74 2.32 -12.80
C PRO A 274 -4.76 3.63 -12.01
N GLY A 275 -3.99 4.60 -12.47
CA GLY A 275 -3.94 5.93 -11.90
C GLY A 275 -5.09 6.83 -12.35
N GLU A 276 -5.17 8.02 -11.77
CA GLU A 276 -6.11 9.03 -12.22
C GLU A 276 -5.55 9.83 -13.42
N LYS A 277 -6.42 10.21 -14.35
CA LYS A 277 -6.14 11.09 -15.50
C LYS A 277 -5.11 10.51 -16.48
N GLU A 278 -3.86 11.01 -16.43
CA GLU A 278 -2.78 10.64 -17.35
C GLU A 278 -1.80 9.61 -16.76
N SER A 279 -1.92 9.32 -15.45
CA SER A 279 -1.06 8.34 -14.79
C SER A 279 -1.54 6.92 -15.10
N GLN A 280 -0.65 6.07 -15.54
CA GLN A 280 -0.95 4.64 -15.78
C GLN A 280 -0.93 3.82 -14.50
N VAL A 281 -0.27 4.31 -13.46
CA VAL A 281 -0.12 3.64 -12.17
C VAL A 281 -0.69 4.53 -11.08
N ASN A 282 -1.46 3.94 -10.18
CA ASN A 282 -2.10 4.64 -9.07
C ASN A 282 -1.07 5.14 -8.04
N ASP A 283 -1.33 6.32 -7.48
CA ASP A 283 -0.48 6.94 -6.44
C ASP A 283 -0.30 6.02 -5.22
N LEU A 284 -1.27 5.17 -4.92
CA LEU A 284 -1.19 4.18 -3.84
C LEU A 284 -0.01 3.23 -4.06
N LEU A 285 0.16 2.71 -5.29
CA LEU A 285 1.29 1.86 -5.64
C LEU A 285 2.61 2.63 -5.63
N LEU A 286 2.62 3.85 -6.16
CA LEU A 286 3.81 4.71 -6.16
C LEU A 286 4.28 5.06 -4.73
N ASN A 287 3.37 5.11 -3.78
CA ASN A 287 3.68 5.38 -2.37
C ASN A 287 4.16 4.13 -1.62
N GLN A 288 3.67 2.94 -1.97
CA GLN A 288 4.03 1.69 -1.29
C GLN A 288 5.30 1.03 -1.85
N TYR A 289 5.60 1.26 -3.13
CA TYR A 289 6.74 0.65 -3.79
C TYR A 289 7.81 1.70 -4.11
N GLU A 290 9.04 1.26 -4.10
CA GLU A 290 10.17 2.04 -4.59
C GLU A 290 10.74 1.42 -5.86
N LEU A 291 11.22 2.28 -6.74
CA LEU A 291 11.88 1.87 -7.98
C LEU A 291 13.32 1.46 -7.66
N ALA A 292 13.60 0.15 -7.75
CA ALA A 292 14.96 -0.37 -7.57
C ALA A 292 15.81 -0.13 -8.81
N TYR A 293 15.20 -0.18 -10.03
CA TYR A 293 15.87 0.04 -11.30
C TYR A 293 14.88 0.49 -12.38
N GLY A 294 15.33 1.27 -13.37
CA GLY A 294 14.55 1.64 -14.57
C GLY A 294 13.44 2.64 -14.29
N GLN A 295 12.26 2.42 -14.82
CA GLN A 295 11.08 3.29 -14.72
C GLN A 295 9.79 2.48 -14.61
N TRP A 296 8.73 3.13 -14.13
CA TRP A 296 7.38 2.57 -14.12
C TRP A 296 6.84 2.41 -15.56
N PRO A 297 6.00 1.37 -15.82
CA PRO A 297 5.42 1.14 -17.13
C PRO A 297 4.40 2.23 -17.48
N ASN A 298 4.40 2.66 -18.74
CA ASN A 298 3.54 3.71 -19.23
C ASN A 298 2.80 3.34 -20.53
N ASP A 299 3.20 2.27 -21.20
CA ASP A 299 2.59 1.82 -22.45
C ASP A 299 2.11 0.36 -22.34
N TYR A 300 1.39 -0.12 -23.39
CA TYR A 300 0.81 -1.46 -23.41
C TYR A 300 1.85 -2.58 -23.49
N ASP A 301 3.04 -2.31 -24.03
CA ASP A 301 4.15 -3.26 -24.17
C ASP A 301 5.19 -3.16 -23.04
N GLU A 302 4.92 -2.34 -22.02
CA GLU A 302 5.81 -2.09 -20.89
C GLU A 302 5.35 -2.81 -19.63
N ILE A 303 6.28 -3.50 -18.97
CA ILE A 303 6.04 -4.26 -17.73
C ILE A 303 7.11 -3.96 -16.69
N VAL A 304 6.82 -4.27 -15.43
CA VAL A 304 7.77 -4.17 -14.30
C VAL A 304 7.88 -5.49 -13.56
N LEU A 305 9.10 -5.82 -13.12
CA LEU A 305 9.34 -6.90 -12.20
C LEU A 305 9.12 -6.41 -10.76
N ILE A 306 8.41 -7.21 -9.97
CA ILE A 306 8.10 -6.94 -8.58
C ILE A 306 8.91 -7.91 -7.71
N LEU A 307 9.83 -7.39 -6.92
CA LEU A 307 10.63 -8.17 -5.99
C LEU A 307 10.04 -8.12 -4.58
N ASP A 308 10.48 -9.03 -3.73
CA ASP A 308 10.23 -8.90 -2.31
C ASP A 308 11.12 -7.81 -1.65
N LYS A 309 10.98 -7.60 -0.35
CA LYS A 309 11.79 -6.61 0.40
C LYS A 309 13.28 -6.91 0.39
N ASN A 310 13.68 -8.17 0.19
CA ASN A 310 15.07 -8.63 0.21
C ASN A 310 15.67 -8.69 -1.20
N ASN A 311 14.93 -8.32 -2.25
CA ASN A 311 15.27 -8.53 -3.66
C ASN A 311 15.36 -10.00 -4.05
N GLU A 312 14.48 -10.84 -3.51
CA GLU A 312 14.46 -12.27 -3.74
C GLU A 312 13.19 -12.69 -4.50
N LEU A 313 13.29 -13.76 -5.26
CA LEU A 313 12.22 -14.49 -5.93
C LEU A 313 12.39 -15.97 -5.63
N ASP A 314 11.29 -16.73 -5.55
CA ASP A 314 11.34 -18.16 -5.35
C ASP A 314 11.73 -18.93 -6.64
N ASP A 315 12.18 -20.17 -6.46
CA ASP A 315 12.72 -21.01 -7.55
C ASP A 315 11.69 -21.28 -8.67
N ILE A 316 10.41 -21.46 -8.33
CA ILE A 316 9.35 -21.74 -9.29
C ILE A 316 9.06 -20.48 -10.11
N THR A 317 9.02 -19.33 -9.47
CA THR A 317 8.90 -18.03 -10.12
C THR A 317 10.09 -17.77 -11.06
N LEU A 318 11.33 -18.04 -10.61
CA LEU A 318 12.52 -17.88 -11.44
C LEU A 318 12.49 -18.80 -12.68
N TYR A 319 11.96 -20.01 -12.54
CA TYR A 319 11.75 -20.90 -13.67
C TYR A 319 10.70 -20.35 -14.65
N ALA A 320 9.54 -19.93 -14.15
CA ALA A 320 8.48 -19.32 -14.97
C ALA A 320 8.94 -18.04 -15.69
N LEU A 321 9.94 -17.34 -15.14
CA LEU A 321 10.61 -16.20 -15.77
C LEU A 321 11.73 -16.60 -16.75
N GLY A 322 11.98 -17.90 -16.94
CA GLY A 322 13.02 -18.42 -17.83
C GLY A 322 14.44 -18.25 -17.32
N LEU A 323 14.63 -17.95 -16.03
CA LEU A 323 15.93 -17.72 -15.40
C LEU A 323 16.59 -19.01 -14.91
N LEU A 324 15.83 -20.09 -14.78
CA LEU A 324 16.29 -21.44 -14.45
C LEU A 324 15.99 -22.41 -15.58
N SER A 325 16.80 -23.47 -15.69
CA SER A 325 16.55 -24.56 -16.63
C SER A 325 15.59 -25.61 -16.01
N GLU A 326 15.02 -26.48 -16.87
CA GLU A 326 14.27 -27.64 -16.39
C GLU A 326 15.16 -28.58 -15.57
N GLU A 327 16.45 -28.72 -15.94
CA GLU A 327 17.43 -29.53 -15.19
C GLU A 327 17.66 -28.99 -13.78
N ASP A 328 17.64 -27.67 -13.56
CA ASP A 328 17.79 -27.07 -12.23
C ASP A 328 16.58 -27.40 -11.34
N ILE A 329 15.37 -27.28 -11.88
CA ILE A 329 14.14 -27.67 -11.18
C ILE A 329 14.12 -29.18 -10.89
N ASP A 330 14.54 -30.01 -11.85
CA ASP A 330 14.66 -31.47 -11.66
C ASP A 330 15.61 -31.83 -10.52
N LYS A 331 16.75 -31.15 -10.41
CA LYS A 331 17.71 -31.33 -9.32
C LYS A 331 17.09 -30.95 -7.97
N LEU A 332 16.43 -29.84 -7.87
CA LEU A 332 15.76 -29.36 -6.64
C LEU A 332 14.66 -30.35 -6.20
N ALA A 333 13.79 -30.73 -7.13
CA ALA A 333 12.70 -31.66 -6.87
C ALA A 333 13.21 -33.04 -6.43
N ASN A 334 14.19 -33.61 -7.16
CA ASN A 334 14.77 -34.91 -6.83
C ASN A 334 15.50 -34.88 -5.49
N ALA A 335 16.16 -33.80 -5.13
CA ALA A 335 16.80 -33.69 -3.82
C ALA A 335 15.76 -33.67 -2.70
N ALA A 336 14.68 -32.91 -2.85
CA ALA A 336 13.58 -32.83 -1.89
C ALA A 336 12.87 -34.17 -1.71
N LEU A 337 12.57 -34.89 -2.82
CA LEU A 337 11.87 -36.17 -2.77
C LEU A 337 12.72 -37.32 -2.20
N LYS A 338 14.05 -37.25 -2.33
CA LYS A 338 14.98 -38.26 -1.82
C LYS A 338 15.51 -37.96 -0.42
N ASP A 339 15.05 -36.91 0.23
CA ASP A 339 15.56 -36.42 1.52
C ASP A 339 17.09 -36.22 1.49
N ALA A 340 17.63 -35.80 0.34
CA ALA A 340 19.03 -35.53 0.14
C ALA A 340 19.33 -34.08 0.53
N GLU A 341 20.44 -33.87 1.26
CA GLU A 341 20.94 -32.52 1.48
C GLU A 341 21.35 -31.90 0.13
N LEU A 342 20.82 -30.73 -0.19
CA LEU A 342 21.36 -29.91 -1.28
C LEU A 342 22.80 -29.54 -0.91
N GLU A 343 23.77 -29.78 -1.81
CA GLU A 343 25.10 -29.22 -1.67
C GLU A 343 25.00 -27.71 -1.39
N GLU A 344 25.91 -27.16 -0.56
CA GLU A 344 25.88 -25.78 -0.08
C GLU A 344 25.39 -24.82 -1.17
N LYS A 345 24.32 -24.06 -0.86
CA LYS A 345 23.69 -23.13 -1.78
C LYS A 345 24.74 -22.12 -2.27
N GLU A 346 25.21 -22.26 -3.50
CA GLU A 346 25.81 -21.12 -4.19
C GLU A 346 24.75 -20.02 -4.27
N VAL A 347 25.10 -18.81 -3.85
CA VAL A 347 24.22 -17.64 -3.99
C VAL A 347 24.17 -17.32 -5.48
N VAL A 348 23.10 -17.76 -6.13
CA VAL A 348 22.84 -17.41 -7.52
C VAL A 348 22.17 -16.03 -7.55
N SER A 349 22.63 -15.16 -8.41
CA SER A 349 22.07 -13.80 -8.55
C SER A 349 22.18 -13.33 -9.99
N TRP A 350 21.22 -12.54 -10.41
CA TRP A 350 21.18 -11.88 -11.71
C TRP A 350 21.30 -10.38 -11.53
N SER A 351 22.01 -9.71 -12.40
CA SER A 351 22.04 -8.26 -12.42
C SER A 351 20.70 -7.68 -12.93
N TYR A 352 20.38 -6.47 -12.53
CA TYR A 352 19.18 -5.79 -13.03
C TYR A 352 19.19 -5.65 -14.56
N ASP A 353 20.39 -5.44 -15.17
CA ASP A 353 20.53 -5.38 -16.63
C ASP A 353 20.17 -6.71 -17.30
N GLU A 354 20.52 -7.84 -16.71
CA GLU A 354 20.14 -9.16 -17.24
C GLU A 354 18.62 -9.37 -17.19
N ILE A 355 17.98 -8.89 -16.14
CA ILE A 355 16.53 -9.00 -15.97
C ILE A 355 15.77 -8.12 -16.98
N VAL A 356 16.15 -6.84 -17.11
CA VAL A 356 15.43 -5.92 -18.02
C VAL A 356 15.67 -6.21 -19.52
N ASN A 357 16.69 -6.98 -19.85
CA ASN A 357 16.97 -7.44 -21.21
C ASN A 357 16.37 -8.81 -21.54
N ARG A 358 15.51 -9.35 -20.66
CA ARG A 358 14.77 -10.59 -20.96
C ARG A 358 13.60 -10.29 -21.88
N ASP A 359 13.40 -11.19 -22.82
CA ASP A 359 12.31 -11.11 -23.80
C ASP A 359 11.09 -11.90 -23.29
N TYR A 360 9.97 -11.21 -23.14
CA TYR A 360 8.68 -11.80 -22.91
C TYR A 360 7.78 -11.50 -24.09
N LYS A 361 6.95 -12.45 -24.48
CA LYS A 361 6.06 -12.30 -25.62
C LYS A 361 4.65 -12.73 -25.30
N VAL A 362 3.68 -11.95 -25.75
CA VAL A 362 2.26 -12.28 -25.65
C VAL A 362 1.79 -12.91 -26.93
N ILE A 363 1.27 -14.12 -26.85
CA ILE A 363 0.55 -14.77 -27.94
C ILE A 363 -0.94 -14.51 -27.70
N LEU A 364 -1.62 -13.91 -28.68
CA LEU A 364 -3.07 -13.78 -28.62
C LEU A 364 -3.70 -15.16 -28.71
N ASN A 365 -4.65 -15.45 -27.84
CA ASN A 365 -5.35 -16.74 -27.85
C ASN A 365 -6.01 -17.00 -29.21
N ALA A 366 -6.54 -15.94 -29.82
CA ALA A 366 -7.11 -15.99 -31.17
C ALA A 366 -6.11 -16.38 -32.26
N ASP A 367 -4.83 -15.98 -32.14
CA ASP A 367 -3.78 -16.28 -33.11
C ASP A 367 -3.22 -17.70 -32.94
N SER A 368 -3.53 -18.37 -31.84
CA SER A 368 -3.09 -19.75 -31.54
C SER A 368 -3.76 -20.78 -32.41
N TYR A 369 -4.88 -20.45 -33.03
CA TYR A 369 -5.69 -21.40 -33.80
C TYR A 369 -5.61 -21.12 -35.28
N ILE A 370 -5.47 -22.17 -36.07
CA ILE A 370 -5.53 -22.12 -37.53
C ILE A 370 -6.66 -23.04 -38.05
N TYR A 371 -7.47 -22.51 -38.94
CA TYR A 371 -8.52 -23.30 -39.56
C TYR A 371 -7.94 -24.27 -40.59
N ASP A 372 -8.18 -25.57 -40.46
CA ASP A 372 -7.80 -26.60 -41.40
C ASP A 372 -8.98 -26.92 -42.34
N GLU A 373 -8.82 -26.58 -43.61
CA GLU A 373 -9.83 -26.80 -44.66
C GLU A 373 -10.09 -28.30 -44.94
N GLU A 374 -9.14 -29.20 -44.61
CA GLU A 374 -9.28 -30.63 -44.88
C GLU A 374 -10.13 -31.30 -43.80
N THR A 375 -9.94 -30.92 -42.54
CA THR A 375 -10.70 -31.51 -41.43
C THR A 375 -11.96 -30.68 -41.06
N GLY A 376 -12.00 -29.39 -41.42
CA GLY A 376 -13.07 -28.49 -41.09
C GLY A 376 -13.02 -27.98 -39.62
N PHE A 377 -11.94 -28.21 -38.91
CA PHE A 377 -11.74 -27.81 -37.50
C PHE A 377 -10.59 -26.82 -37.33
N TYR A 378 -10.59 -26.17 -36.21
CA TYR A 378 -9.44 -25.35 -35.78
C TYR A 378 -8.40 -26.22 -35.08
N ILE A 379 -7.13 -26.02 -35.45
CA ILE A 379 -5.97 -26.71 -34.86
C ILE A 379 -5.25 -25.70 -33.95
N ASP A 380 -4.99 -26.09 -32.70
CA ASP A 380 -4.16 -25.32 -31.80
C ASP A 380 -2.68 -25.52 -32.11
N LEU A 381 -2.01 -24.46 -32.52
CA LEU A 381 -0.59 -24.49 -32.86
C LEU A 381 0.31 -24.67 -31.65
N ARG A 382 -0.17 -24.39 -30.45
CA ARG A 382 0.61 -24.50 -29.20
C ARG A 382 0.88 -25.96 -28.80
N GLU A 383 0.09 -26.89 -29.29
CA GLU A 383 0.27 -28.33 -29.00
C GLU A 383 1.53 -28.94 -29.62
N ALA A 384 2.13 -28.24 -30.59
CA ALA A 384 3.36 -28.69 -31.26
C ALA A 384 4.50 -27.70 -31.04
N ASP A 385 5.69 -28.17 -30.68
CA ASP A 385 6.89 -27.34 -30.47
C ASP A 385 7.18 -26.40 -31.65
N THR A 386 7.00 -26.88 -32.87
CA THR A 386 7.22 -26.06 -34.10
C THR A 386 6.15 -25.00 -34.27
N GLY A 387 4.92 -25.29 -33.89
CA GLY A 387 3.82 -24.34 -33.92
C GLY A 387 3.97 -23.27 -32.84
N LEU A 388 4.29 -23.69 -31.61
CA LEU A 388 4.58 -22.78 -30.51
C LEU A 388 5.76 -21.84 -30.83
N ARG A 389 6.83 -22.38 -31.42
CA ARG A 389 7.98 -21.57 -31.85
C ARG A 389 7.59 -20.56 -32.91
N TYR A 390 6.78 -20.94 -33.91
CA TYR A 390 6.28 -20.03 -34.94
C TYR A 390 5.42 -18.89 -34.31
N LEU A 391 4.54 -19.24 -33.38
CA LEU A 391 3.73 -18.26 -32.66
C LEU A 391 4.61 -17.31 -31.85
N TYR A 392 5.58 -17.84 -31.12
CA TYR A 392 6.52 -17.05 -30.32
C TYR A 392 7.33 -16.06 -31.18
N ASP A 393 7.86 -16.51 -32.30
CA ASP A 393 8.66 -15.64 -33.19
C ASP A 393 7.84 -14.48 -33.76
N SER A 394 6.53 -14.65 -33.95
CA SER A 394 5.61 -13.64 -34.49
C SER A 394 4.84 -12.85 -33.40
N ALA A 395 4.95 -13.24 -32.16
CA ALA A 395 4.21 -12.66 -31.03
C ALA A 395 4.68 -11.24 -30.67
N MET A 396 3.83 -10.53 -29.94
CA MET A 396 4.11 -9.18 -29.45
C MET A 396 5.16 -9.20 -28.34
N ASP A 397 6.18 -8.37 -28.45
CA ASP A 397 7.21 -8.22 -27.43
C ASP A 397 6.69 -7.40 -26.23
N LEU A 398 6.99 -7.87 -25.01
CA LEU A 398 6.84 -7.12 -23.77
C LEU A 398 8.22 -6.75 -23.22
N LYS A 399 8.38 -5.50 -22.81
CA LYS A 399 9.64 -4.93 -22.32
C LYS A 399 9.60 -4.72 -20.83
N VAL A 400 10.55 -5.29 -20.10
CA VAL A 400 10.76 -4.99 -18.68
C VAL A 400 11.39 -3.60 -18.58
N THR A 401 10.61 -2.59 -18.22
CA THR A 401 11.07 -1.19 -18.13
C THR A 401 11.59 -0.83 -16.75
N GLY A 402 11.22 -1.58 -15.74
CA GLY A 402 11.66 -1.32 -14.37
C GLY A 402 11.57 -2.51 -13.45
N ILE A 403 12.19 -2.34 -12.30
CA ILE A 403 12.16 -3.29 -11.19
C ILE A 403 11.74 -2.51 -9.96
N ILE A 404 10.71 -2.99 -9.28
CA ILE A 404 10.13 -2.36 -8.09
C ILE A 404 10.18 -3.33 -6.90
N ARG A 405 10.15 -2.78 -5.70
CA ARG A 405 10.02 -3.54 -4.46
C ARG A 405 9.22 -2.76 -3.42
N PRO A 406 8.56 -3.43 -2.47
CA PRO A 406 7.90 -2.77 -1.36
C PRO A 406 8.89 -1.94 -0.54
N ARG A 407 8.49 -0.75 -0.09
CA ARG A 407 9.27 0.05 0.84
C ARG A 407 9.40 -0.65 2.18
N GLU A 408 10.44 -0.34 2.95
CA GLU A 408 10.70 -0.99 4.24
C GLU A 408 9.58 -0.76 5.28
N ASP A 409 8.89 0.38 5.20
CA ASP A 409 7.80 0.78 6.09
C ASP A 409 6.42 0.21 5.71
N VAL A 410 6.30 -0.53 4.62
CA VAL A 410 5.06 -1.19 4.20
C VAL A 410 4.99 -2.58 4.82
N ASP A 411 4.04 -2.82 5.72
CA ASP A 411 3.89 -4.12 6.38
C ASP A 411 3.26 -5.18 5.48
N VAL A 412 2.29 -4.80 4.66
CA VAL A 412 1.58 -5.69 3.74
C VAL A 412 1.60 -5.09 2.34
N ALA A 413 2.21 -5.81 1.41
CA ALA A 413 2.27 -5.41 0.01
C ALA A 413 0.93 -5.66 -0.70
N ILE A 414 0.50 -4.73 -1.55
CA ILE A 414 -0.75 -4.84 -2.32
C ILE A 414 -0.58 -5.80 -3.50
N LEU A 415 0.56 -5.69 -4.20
CA LEU A 415 0.84 -6.53 -5.35
C LEU A 415 1.28 -7.92 -4.88
N ARG A 416 0.66 -8.95 -5.42
CA ARG A 416 0.94 -10.36 -5.14
C ARG A 416 1.65 -11.05 -6.30
N GLY A 417 1.39 -10.57 -7.53
CA GLY A 417 2.08 -11.03 -8.72
C GLY A 417 3.54 -10.57 -8.75
N THR A 418 4.36 -11.28 -9.51
CA THR A 418 5.78 -10.96 -9.69
C THR A 418 6.02 -10.00 -10.86
N ILE A 419 5.11 -9.95 -11.82
CA ILE A 419 5.17 -9.02 -12.95
C ILE A 419 3.92 -8.15 -12.97
N GLY A 420 4.14 -6.83 -13.02
CA GLY A 420 3.10 -5.84 -13.14
C GLY A 420 3.00 -5.28 -14.56
N TYR A 421 1.77 -5.17 -15.09
CA TYR A 421 1.48 -4.55 -16.38
C TYR A 421 0.36 -3.51 -16.25
N THR A 422 0.22 -2.62 -17.22
CA THR A 422 -0.80 -1.57 -17.19
C THR A 422 -2.11 -2.04 -17.82
N SER A 423 -3.23 -1.40 -17.47
CA SER A 423 -4.54 -1.64 -18.11
C SER A 423 -4.53 -1.45 -19.63
N LYS A 424 -3.55 -0.70 -20.17
CA LYS A 424 -3.38 -0.57 -21.60
C LYS A 424 -3.06 -1.90 -22.31
N LEU A 425 -2.35 -2.82 -21.63
CA LEU A 425 -2.12 -4.15 -22.19
C LEU A 425 -3.44 -4.91 -22.32
N THR A 426 -4.25 -4.90 -21.27
CA THR A 426 -5.60 -5.51 -21.27
C THR A 426 -6.46 -4.94 -22.40
N GLU A 427 -6.53 -3.61 -22.52
CA GLU A 427 -7.27 -2.93 -23.58
C GLU A 427 -6.75 -3.31 -24.98
N TYR A 428 -5.44 -3.36 -25.14
CA TYR A 428 -4.80 -3.72 -26.42
C TYR A 428 -5.17 -5.16 -26.83
N LEU A 429 -5.09 -6.11 -25.88
CA LEU A 429 -5.36 -7.51 -26.16
C LEU A 429 -6.86 -7.75 -26.50
N ILE A 430 -7.77 -7.10 -25.78
CA ILE A 430 -9.21 -7.16 -26.05
C ILE A 430 -9.49 -6.61 -27.46
N ASN A 431 -8.98 -5.42 -27.79
CA ASN A 431 -9.20 -4.82 -29.11
C ASN A 431 -8.63 -5.69 -30.25
N LYS A 432 -7.46 -6.32 -30.01
CA LYS A 432 -6.86 -7.21 -31.01
C LYS A 432 -7.63 -8.53 -31.15
N ALA A 433 -8.13 -9.07 -30.06
CA ALA A 433 -8.97 -10.27 -30.12
C ALA A 433 -10.26 -10.00 -30.91
N GLU A 434 -10.91 -8.84 -30.68
CA GLU A 434 -12.13 -8.45 -31.44
C GLU A 434 -11.90 -8.32 -32.95
N GLU A 435 -10.67 -8.00 -33.37
CA GLU A 435 -10.29 -7.89 -34.80
C GLU A 435 -9.98 -9.25 -35.45
N SER A 436 -9.99 -10.37 -34.72
CA SER A 436 -9.55 -11.67 -35.19
C SER A 436 -10.64 -12.43 -35.94
N ASP A 437 -10.24 -13.18 -36.99
CA ASP A 437 -11.16 -13.98 -37.83
C ASP A 437 -11.88 -15.07 -37.02
N ILE A 438 -11.22 -15.66 -36.01
CA ILE A 438 -11.82 -16.71 -35.17
C ILE A 438 -12.93 -16.14 -34.28
N ILE A 439 -12.75 -14.95 -33.72
CA ILE A 439 -13.79 -14.29 -32.92
C ILE A 439 -14.98 -13.89 -33.83
N GLU A 440 -14.71 -13.39 -35.06
CA GLU A 440 -15.77 -13.11 -36.02
C GLU A 440 -16.56 -14.39 -36.35
N ALA A 441 -15.86 -15.51 -36.58
CA ALA A 441 -16.50 -16.81 -36.83
C ALA A 441 -17.33 -17.30 -35.63
N GLN A 442 -16.83 -17.12 -34.39
CA GLN A 442 -17.57 -17.47 -33.18
C GLN A 442 -18.82 -16.61 -33.01
N MET A 443 -18.70 -15.31 -33.19
CA MET A 443 -19.84 -14.38 -33.14
C MET A 443 -20.92 -14.69 -34.17
N ALA A 444 -20.53 -15.22 -35.33
CA ALA A 444 -21.47 -15.69 -36.37
C ALA A 444 -22.19 -17.01 -35.99
N ASN A 445 -21.62 -17.77 -35.04
CA ASN A 445 -22.17 -19.06 -34.60
C ASN A 445 -22.27 -19.09 -33.05
N PRO A 446 -23.13 -18.28 -32.42
CA PRO A 446 -23.12 -18.08 -30.97
C PRO A 446 -23.53 -19.30 -30.14
N ASP A 447 -24.19 -20.29 -30.77
CA ASP A 447 -24.71 -21.49 -30.10
C ASP A 447 -23.72 -22.67 -30.16
N ILE A 448 -22.63 -22.56 -30.92
CA ILE A 448 -21.68 -23.65 -31.16
C ILE A 448 -20.27 -23.13 -30.88
N ASP A 449 -19.54 -23.85 -30.07
CA ASP A 449 -18.11 -23.62 -29.95
C ASP A 449 -17.41 -24.04 -31.25
N ILE A 450 -16.90 -23.09 -31.99
CA ILE A 450 -16.30 -23.32 -33.30
C ILE A 450 -14.98 -24.11 -33.25
N ILE A 451 -14.33 -24.16 -32.10
CA ILE A 451 -13.08 -24.91 -31.89
C ILE A 451 -13.41 -26.40 -31.78
N SER A 452 -14.30 -26.75 -30.85
CA SER A 452 -14.72 -28.14 -30.61
C SER A 452 -15.81 -28.63 -31.57
N GLY A 453 -16.55 -27.72 -32.20
CA GLY A 453 -17.72 -28.02 -33.00
C GLY A 453 -18.93 -28.46 -32.19
N LEU A 454 -18.87 -28.37 -30.86
CA LEU A 454 -19.95 -28.80 -29.94
C LEU A 454 -20.82 -27.61 -29.57
N PRO A 455 -22.14 -27.86 -29.32
CA PRO A 455 -23.02 -26.83 -28.76
C PRO A 455 -22.56 -26.41 -27.36
N PHE A 456 -22.69 -25.12 -27.02
CA PHE A 456 -22.55 -24.68 -25.65
C PHE A 456 -23.58 -25.32 -24.73
N ASP A 457 -23.26 -25.53 -23.44
CA ASP A 457 -23.94 -26.36 -22.43
C ASP A 457 -25.47 -26.24 -22.31
N ASN A 458 -26.05 -25.14 -22.75
CA ASN A 458 -27.50 -24.98 -22.73
C ASN A 458 -28.26 -25.89 -23.72
N ALA A 459 -27.57 -26.56 -24.64
CA ALA A 459 -28.15 -27.50 -25.60
C ALA A 459 -28.12 -28.97 -25.10
N THR A 460 -27.30 -29.30 -24.10
CA THR A 460 -27.18 -30.68 -23.57
C THR A 460 -28.38 -31.11 -22.73
N ASP A 461 -29.13 -30.19 -22.16
CA ASP A 461 -30.39 -30.49 -21.44
C ASP A 461 -31.52 -30.98 -22.37
N ILE A 462 -31.37 -30.81 -23.68
CA ILE A 462 -32.35 -31.25 -24.70
C ILE A 462 -31.96 -32.57 -25.34
N MET A 463 -30.67 -33.01 -25.18
CA MET A 463 -30.23 -34.28 -25.74
C MET A 463 -30.75 -35.48 -24.95
N THR A 464 -31.33 -36.44 -25.65
CA THR A 464 -31.67 -37.75 -25.08
C THR A 464 -30.39 -38.53 -24.71
N ASP A 465 -30.49 -39.48 -23.80
CA ASP A 465 -29.35 -40.31 -23.39
C ASP A 465 -28.68 -41.05 -24.56
N ASP A 466 -29.48 -41.42 -25.60
CA ASP A 466 -28.98 -42.05 -26.83
C ASP A 466 -28.16 -41.06 -27.68
N GLU A 467 -28.56 -39.79 -27.73
CA GLU A 467 -27.82 -38.73 -28.47
C GLU A 467 -26.52 -38.33 -27.75
N LYS A 468 -26.54 -38.32 -26.41
CA LYS A 468 -25.30 -38.13 -25.60
C LYS A 468 -24.30 -39.27 -25.83
N GLU A 469 -24.78 -40.53 -25.95
CA GLU A 469 -23.93 -41.67 -26.22
C GLU A 469 -23.36 -41.66 -27.65
N ILE A 470 -24.08 -41.12 -28.61
CA ILE A 470 -23.60 -40.94 -30.00
C ILE A 470 -22.56 -39.84 -30.07
N ALA A 471 -22.82 -38.68 -29.46
CA ALA A 471 -21.89 -37.56 -29.41
C ALA A 471 -20.56 -37.97 -28.70
N LEU A 472 -20.65 -38.71 -27.59
CA LEU A 472 -19.47 -39.24 -26.90
C LEU A 472 -18.67 -40.24 -27.74
N LYS A 473 -19.31 -41.03 -28.61
CA LYS A 473 -18.66 -41.97 -29.53
C LYS A 473 -18.00 -41.30 -30.74
N GLU A 474 -18.54 -40.16 -31.18
CA GLU A 474 -17.93 -39.35 -32.24
C GLU A 474 -16.76 -38.54 -31.75
N TYR A 475 -16.70 -38.20 -30.44
CA TYR A 475 -15.61 -37.48 -29.81
C TYR A 475 -14.42 -38.37 -29.41
N LEU A 476 -14.64 -39.69 -29.23
CA LEU A 476 -13.61 -40.71 -28.91
C LEU A 476 -13.05 -41.37 -30.16
#